data_d9065c4bc4bf9d0ddb62b7750547a059
#
_entry.id   d9065c4bc4bf9d0ddb62b7750547a059
#
_cell.length_a   1.000
_cell.length_b   1.000
_cell.length_c   1.000
_cell.angle_alpha   90.00
_cell.angle_beta   90.00
_cell.angle_gamma   90.00
#
_symmetry.space_group_name_H-M   'P 1'
#
loop_
_entity.id
_entity.type
_entity.pdbx_description
1 polymer ?
#
loop_
_entity_poly.entity_id
_entity_poly.type
_entity_poly.pdbx_seq_one_letter_code
_entity_poly.pdbx_strand_id
1 'polypeptide(L)'
;MKKILAILVLFFAFSLSTYAQEERKEELVVLAKKDSKDVVALLELGDKEQIDFFNLFYYKYDEQSKTSSDERKKVISNIITKKLEASLTADKFDKLKKNTALFERVIN
;
A
#
# COMPACT_ATOMS: atom_id res chain seq x y z
N MET A 1 -43.16 -2.67 17.19
CA MET A 1 -42.60 -1.49 16.52
C MET A 1 -41.21 -1.11 16.98
N LYS A 2 -40.91 -1.05 18.29
CA LYS A 2 -39.59 -0.71 18.79
C LYS A 2 -38.51 -1.73 18.40
N LYS A 3 -38.83 -3.02 18.29
CA LYS A 3 -37.89 -4.09 17.88
C LYS A 3 -37.51 -3.96 16.40
N ILE A 4 -38.39 -3.54 15.53
CA ILE A 4 -38.15 -3.36 14.11
C ILE A 4 -37.23 -2.17 13.87
N LEU A 5 -37.40 -1.08 14.63
CA LEU A 5 -36.53 0.10 14.56
C LEU A 5 -35.10 -0.21 15.01
N ALA A 6 -34.94 -1.03 16.07
CA ALA A 6 -33.63 -1.43 16.55
C ALA A 6 -32.87 -2.30 15.51
N ILE A 7 -33.59 -3.18 14.81
CA ILE A 7 -33.03 -4.01 13.75
C ILE A 7 -32.59 -3.16 12.56
N LEU A 8 -33.40 -2.16 12.18
CA LEU A 8 -33.07 -1.22 11.11
C LEU A 8 -31.82 -0.39 11.43
N VAL A 9 -31.68 0.06 12.67
CA VAL A 9 -30.51 0.83 13.11
C VAL A 9 -29.25 -0.03 13.07
N LEU A 10 -29.33 -1.29 13.49
CA LEU A 10 -28.22 -2.24 13.41
C LEU A 10 -27.80 -2.52 11.97
N PHE A 11 -28.76 -2.68 11.09
CA PHE A 11 -28.52 -2.90 9.67
C PHE A 11 -27.84 -1.69 9.02
N PHE A 12 -28.24 -0.49 9.39
CA PHE A 12 -27.69 0.76 8.88
C PHE A 12 -26.24 0.96 9.34
N ALA A 13 -25.92 0.62 10.59
CA ALA A 13 -24.57 0.68 11.13
C ALA A 13 -23.63 -0.29 10.41
N PHE A 14 -24.13 -1.47 10.05
CA PHE A 14 -23.36 -2.46 9.30
C PHE A 14 -23.05 -1.97 7.88
N SER A 15 -23.99 -1.32 7.21
CA SER A 15 -23.79 -0.74 5.89
C SER A 15 -22.72 0.36 5.89
N LEU A 16 -22.70 1.22 6.91
CA LEU A 16 -21.71 2.27 7.08
C LEU A 16 -20.30 1.71 7.24
N SER A 17 -20.15 0.60 7.99
CA SER A 17 -18.86 -0.06 8.16
C SER A 17 -18.32 -0.60 6.84
N THR A 18 -19.18 -1.13 5.99
CA THR A 18 -18.80 -1.65 4.67
C THR A 18 -18.30 -0.52 3.76
N TYR A 19 -18.96 0.62 3.74
CA TYR A 19 -18.52 1.78 2.96
C TYR A 19 -17.17 2.30 3.41
N ALA A 20 -16.90 2.37 4.70
CA ALA A 20 -15.63 2.82 5.23
C ALA A 20 -14.47 1.90 4.81
N GLN A 21 -14.71 0.58 4.74
CA GLN A 21 -13.70 -0.38 4.29
C GLN A 21 -13.41 -0.25 2.80
N GLU A 22 -14.42 0.00 1.98
CA GLU A 22 -14.25 0.20 0.54
C GLU A 22 -13.47 1.48 0.24
N GLU A 23 -13.77 2.58 0.94
CA GLU A 23 -13.03 3.84 0.82
C GLU A 23 -11.56 3.67 1.16
N ARG A 24 -11.24 2.92 2.23
CA ARG A 24 -9.86 2.62 2.60
C ARG A 24 -9.12 1.86 1.50
N LYS A 25 -9.76 0.87 0.90
CA LYS A 25 -9.16 0.09 -0.19
C LYS A 25 -8.86 0.98 -1.39
N GLU A 26 -9.76 1.89 -1.73
CA GLU A 26 -9.55 2.83 -2.83
C GLU A 26 -8.36 3.75 -2.57
N GLU A 27 -8.21 4.27 -1.36
CA GLU A 27 -7.06 5.09 -0.97
C GLU A 27 -5.75 4.32 -1.08
N LEU A 28 -5.73 3.08 -0.61
CA LEU A 28 -4.54 2.22 -0.70
C LEU A 28 -4.16 1.92 -2.14
N VAL A 29 -5.15 1.69 -3.01
CA VAL A 29 -4.93 1.48 -4.44
C VAL A 29 -4.30 2.70 -5.08
N VAL A 30 -4.80 3.90 -4.78
CA VAL A 30 -4.26 5.15 -5.32
C VAL A 30 -2.80 5.34 -4.91
N LEU A 31 -2.47 5.12 -3.64
CA LEU A 31 -1.11 5.27 -3.14
C LEU A 31 -0.16 4.25 -3.77
N ALA A 32 -0.57 2.98 -3.82
CA ALA A 32 0.25 1.92 -4.40
C ALA A 32 0.46 2.14 -5.90
N LYS A 33 -0.57 2.60 -6.60
CA LYS A 33 -0.49 2.87 -8.03
C LYS A 33 0.48 4.03 -8.32
N LYS A 34 0.41 5.10 -7.54
CA LYS A 34 1.32 6.24 -7.68
C LYS A 34 2.77 5.82 -7.44
N ASP A 35 3.03 5.08 -6.36
CA ASP A 35 4.37 4.62 -6.02
C ASP A 35 4.93 3.71 -7.11
N SER A 36 4.14 2.75 -7.61
CA SER A 36 4.58 1.84 -8.67
C SER A 36 4.87 2.58 -9.97
N LYS A 37 4.03 3.53 -10.35
CA LYS A 37 4.24 4.34 -11.54
C LYS A 37 5.51 5.18 -11.44
N ASP A 38 5.76 5.79 -10.30
CA ASP A 38 6.93 6.64 -10.11
C ASP A 38 8.23 5.82 -10.15
N VAL A 39 8.23 4.63 -9.54
CA VAL A 39 9.39 3.73 -9.60
C VAL A 39 9.63 3.25 -11.03
N VAL A 40 8.58 2.82 -11.73
CA VAL A 40 8.68 2.33 -13.11
C VAL A 40 9.19 3.44 -14.03
N ALA A 41 8.70 4.67 -13.87
CA ALA A 41 9.14 5.80 -14.67
C ALA A 41 10.62 6.15 -14.41
N LEU A 42 11.03 6.18 -13.14
CA LEU A 42 12.42 6.49 -12.79
C LEU A 42 13.39 5.44 -13.34
N LEU A 43 13.05 4.17 -13.24
CA LEU A 43 13.92 3.05 -13.57
C LEU A 43 13.69 2.51 -14.99
N GLU A 44 12.80 3.09 -15.74
CA GLU A 44 12.47 2.70 -17.12
C GLU A 44 12.09 1.22 -17.21
N LEU A 45 11.16 0.79 -16.35
CA LEU A 45 10.67 -0.58 -16.29
C LEU A 45 9.41 -0.77 -17.15
N GLY A 46 9.00 -2.01 -17.35
CA GLY A 46 7.84 -2.36 -18.16
C GLY A 46 6.54 -2.52 -17.36
N ASP A 47 5.49 -2.93 -18.08
CA ASP A 47 4.15 -3.09 -17.49
C ASP A 47 4.10 -4.22 -16.46
N LYS A 48 4.86 -5.29 -16.68
CA LYS A 48 4.91 -6.41 -15.75
C LYS A 48 5.46 -5.98 -14.39
N GLU A 49 6.55 -5.22 -14.42
CA GLU A 49 7.18 -4.70 -13.21
C GLU A 49 6.26 -3.72 -12.51
N GLN A 50 5.48 -2.93 -13.26
CA GLN A 50 4.50 -2.02 -12.68
C GLN A 50 3.44 -2.78 -11.87
N ILE A 51 2.95 -3.90 -12.40
CA ILE A 51 1.98 -4.75 -11.70
C ILE A 51 2.60 -5.36 -10.45
N ASP A 52 3.82 -5.88 -10.56
CA ASP A 52 4.53 -6.50 -9.44
C ASP A 52 4.78 -5.48 -8.31
N PHE A 53 5.22 -4.28 -8.65
CA PHE A 53 5.47 -3.23 -7.66
C PHE A 53 4.17 -2.66 -7.10
N PHE A 54 3.13 -2.57 -7.91
CA PHE A 54 1.81 -2.20 -7.40
C PHE A 54 1.36 -3.17 -6.30
N ASN A 55 1.47 -4.46 -6.54
CA ASN A 55 1.11 -5.47 -5.55
C ASN A 55 1.97 -5.38 -4.29
N LEU A 56 3.27 -5.13 -4.45
CA LEU A 56 4.20 -4.98 -3.33
C LEU A 56 3.84 -3.76 -2.48
N PHE A 57 3.60 -2.62 -3.10
CA PHE A 57 3.28 -1.38 -2.38
C PHE A 57 1.87 -1.40 -1.79
N TYR A 58 0.92 -2.07 -2.47
CA TYR A 58 -0.39 -2.30 -1.90
C TYR A 58 -0.29 -3.12 -0.60
N TYR A 59 0.50 -4.18 -0.62
CA TYR A 59 0.78 -4.98 0.58
C TYR A 59 1.34 -4.10 1.70
N LYS A 60 2.28 -3.23 1.39
CA LYS A 60 2.85 -2.30 2.37
C LYS A 60 1.78 -1.43 3.03
N TYR A 61 1.00 -0.73 2.22
CA TYR A 61 -0.03 0.17 2.73
C TYR A 61 -1.12 -0.57 3.50
N ASP A 62 -1.51 -1.74 3.01
CA ASP A 62 -2.51 -2.57 3.68
C ASP A 62 -2.02 -3.03 5.06
N GLU A 63 -0.80 -3.53 5.15
CA GLU A 63 -0.22 -3.95 6.42
C GLU A 63 -0.03 -2.77 7.39
N GLN A 64 0.41 -1.62 6.88
CA GLN A 64 0.55 -0.41 7.68
C GLN A 64 -0.80 0.05 8.25
N SER A 65 -1.88 -0.09 7.50
CA SER A 65 -3.21 0.32 7.93
C SER A 65 -3.76 -0.54 9.07
N LYS A 66 -3.22 -1.75 9.24
CA LYS A 66 -3.65 -2.69 10.27
C LYS A 66 -2.89 -2.57 11.59
N THR A 67 -1.88 -1.72 11.67
CA THR A 67 -1.04 -1.59 12.86
C THR A 67 -0.74 -0.14 13.19
N SER A 68 -0.58 0.14 14.48
CA SER A 68 -0.04 1.40 14.98
C SER A 68 1.36 1.21 15.60
N SER A 69 1.88 -0.01 15.59
CA SER A 69 3.19 -0.34 16.17
C SER A 69 4.33 0.15 15.29
N ASP A 70 5.24 0.93 15.83
CA ASP A 70 6.43 1.40 15.12
C ASP A 70 7.38 0.25 14.78
N GLU A 71 7.47 -0.74 15.66
CA GLU A 71 8.27 -1.95 15.41
C GLU A 71 7.74 -2.72 14.20
N ARG A 72 6.43 -2.88 14.11
CA ARG A 72 5.81 -3.58 12.96
C ARG A 72 6.03 -2.80 11.68
N LYS A 73 5.92 -1.48 11.72
CA LYS A 73 6.19 -0.63 10.56
C LYS A 73 7.62 -0.77 10.06
N LYS A 74 8.59 -0.88 10.96
CA LYS A 74 9.98 -1.12 10.60
C LYS A 74 10.16 -2.49 9.93
N VAL A 75 9.49 -3.52 10.43
CA VAL A 75 9.51 -4.85 9.81
C VAL A 75 8.97 -4.79 8.39
N ILE A 76 7.84 -4.11 8.18
CA ILE A 76 7.24 -3.92 6.85
C ILE A 76 8.24 -3.20 5.93
N SER A 77 8.83 -2.10 6.38
CA SER A 77 9.82 -1.35 5.60
C SER A 77 10.99 -2.22 5.18
N ASN A 78 11.51 -3.06 6.07
CA ASN A 78 12.59 -3.98 5.77
C ASN A 78 12.18 -5.03 4.73
N ILE A 79 10.96 -5.55 4.82
CA ILE A 79 10.43 -6.50 3.83
C ILE A 79 10.37 -5.85 2.45
N ILE A 80 9.85 -4.63 2.36
CA ILE A 80 9.76 -3.90 1.09
C ILE A 80 11.16 -3.64 0.52
N THR A 81 12.09 -3.17 1.34
CA THR A 81 13.47 -2.90 0.92
C THR A 81 14.13 -4.15 0.35
N LYS A 82 14.01 -5.28 1.03
CA LYS A 82 14.60 -6.55 0.57
C LYS A 82 13.96 -7.05 -0.71
N LYS A 83 12.65 -6.88 -0.87
CA LYS A 83 11.96 -7.29 -2.08
C LYS A 83 12.35 -6.41 -3.28
N LEU A 84 12.52 -5.11 -3.07
CA LEU A 84 13.03 -4.21 -4.11
C LEU A 84 14.44 -4.61 -4.52
N GLU A 85 15.32 -4.85 -3.57
CA GLU A 85 16.69 -5.29 -3.84
C GLU A 85 16.73 -6.59 -4.62
N ALA A 86 15.88 -7.56 -4.26
CA ALA A 86 15.81 -8.84 -4.95
C ALA A 86 15.19 -8.76 -6.34
N SER A 87 14.29 -7.80 -6.57
CA SER A 87 13.55 -7.66 -7.83
C SER A 87 14.26 -6.78 -8.86
N LEU A 88 15.17 -5.92 -8.42
CA LEU A 88 15.88 -4.98 -9.29
C LEU A 88 17.33 -5.41 -9.49
N THR A 89 17.92 -4.99 -10.63
CA THR A 89 19.36 -5.09 -10.80
C THR A 89 20.06 -4.15 -9.79
N ALA A 90 21.33 -4.42 -9.49
CA ALA A 90 22.09 -3.60 -8.57
C ALA A 90 22.12 -2.12 -9.01
N ASP A 91 22.28 -1.87 -10.30
CA ASP A 91 22.29 -0.51 -10.86
C ASP A 91 20.96 0.22 -10.68
N LYS A 92 19.86 -0.47 -10.92
CA LYS A 92 18.52 0.10 -10.78
C LYS A 92 18.15 0.34 -9.32
N PHE A 93 18.51 -0.60 -8.45
CA PHE A 93 18.30 -0.42 -7.02
C PHE A 93 19.11 0.77 -6.49
N ASP A 94 20.33 0.91 -6.93
CA ASP A 94 21.18 2.04 -6.57
C ASP A 94 20.61 3.37 -7.06
N LYS A 95 20.10 3.40 -8.29
CA LYS A 95 19.43 4.57 -8.85
C LYS A 95 18.19 4.96 -8.03
N LEU A 96 17.42 3.98 -7.59
CA LEU A 96 16.25 4.22 -6.73
C LEU A 96 16.69 4.81 -5.38
N LYS A 97 17.72 4.24 -4.75
CA LYS A 97 18.23 4.73 -3.46
C LYS A 97 18.76 6.16 -3.55
N LYS A 98 19.33 6.55 -4.67
CA LYS A 98 19.83 7.91 -4.89
C LYS A 98 18.71 8.93 -4.99
N ASN A 99 17.53 8.51 -5.43
CA ASN A 99 16.32 9.34 -5.33
C ASN A 99 15.73 9.16 -3.92
N THR A 100 16.32 9.84 -2.96
CA THR A 100 16.03 9.65 -1.54
C THR A 100 14.55 9.89 -1.21
N ALA A 101 13.96 10.92 -1.78
CA ALA A 101 12.54 11.24 -1.53
C ALA A 101 11.63 10.12 -1.99
N LEU A 102 11.83 9.58 -3.18
CA LEU A 102 11.04 8.48 -3.70
C LEU A 102 11.30 7.18 -2.93
N PHE A 103 12.58 6.87 -2.70
CA PHE A 103 12.95 5.64 -1.99
C PHE A 103 12.33 5.59 -0.60
N GLU A 104 12.43 6.66 0.17
CA GLU A 104 11.83 6.70 1.50
C GLU A 104 10.30 6.60 1.47
N ARG A 105 9.66 7.21 0.47
CA ARG A 105 8.22 7.12 0.32
C ARG A 105 7.76 5.69 0.04
N VAL A 106 8.44 4.97 -0.84
CA VAL A 106 8.01 3.62 -1.22
C VAL A 106 8.35 2.55 -0.19
N ILE A 107 9.36 2.75 0.65
CA ILE A 107 9.68 1.77 1.70
C ILE A 107 8.99 2.07 3.03
N ASN A 108 8.60 3.30 3.28
CA ASN A 108 7.92 3.70 4.50
C ASN A 108 6.45 3.96 4.24
#